data_791729742e53c5bb145a4f98d5370369
#
_entry.id   791729742e53c5bb145a4f98d5370369
#
_cell.length_a   1.000
_cell.length_b   1.000
_cell.length_c   1.000
_cell.angle_alpha   90.00
_cell.angle_beta   90.00
_cell.angle_gamma   90.00
#
_symmetry.space_group_name_H-M   'P 1'
#
loop_
_entity.id
_entity.type
_entity.pdbx_description
1 polymer ?
#
loop_
_entity_poly.entity_id
_entity_poly.type
_entity_poly.pdbx_seq_one_letter_code
_entity_poly.pdbx_strand_id
1 'polypeptide(L)'
;MHPRRTVPLGLLVLACLLGGCSVFSPSPSPRAVPKTELGYEIAVGRVGGLGRVLVNVSGRTLYLYVPDHQGASRCNGFCAREWPPMLAPVGKGSVRFGPGVDVALVGSVRRADGVLQLTYNRWPLYAWRLDASPGEATGEGDDMGLWYAISPSGDAVY
;
A
#
# COMPACT_ATOMS: atom_id res chain seq x y z
N MET A 1 2.88 76.81 -45.56
CA MET A 1 1.82 77.18 -44.59
C MET A 1 1.03 75.93 -44.23
N HIS A 2 1.32 75.31 -43.10
CA HIS A 2 0.60 74.11 -42.60
C HIS A 2 0.21 74.39 -41.16
N PRO A 3 -1.05 74.30 -40.80
CA PRO A 3 -1.43 74.33 -39.38
C PRO A 3 -1.32 72.97 -38.73
N ARG A 4 -0.65 72.90 -37.58
CA ARG A 4 -0.53 71.80 -36.72
C ARG A 4 -1.86 71.56 -36.01
N ARG A 5 -2.43 70.35 -36.08
CA ARG A 5 -3.55 69.91 -35.27
C ARG A 5 -3.02 69.10 -34.08
N THR A 6 -3.28 69.62 -32.91
CA THR A 6 -3.09 68.96 -31.62
C THR A 6 -4.18 67.92 -31.39
N VAL A 7 -3.81 66.70 -31.02
CA VAL A 7 -4.69 65.62 -30.63
C VAL A 7 -4.73 65.58 -29.10
N PRO A 8 -5.90 65.53 -28.45
CA PRO A 8 -5.95 65.38 -26.99
C PRO A 8 -5.74 63.95 -26.57
N LEU A 9 -4.97 63.83 -25.51
CA LEU A 9 -4.62 62.57 -24.80
C LEU A 9 -5.88 62.03 -24.09
N GLY A 10 -6.47 60.99 -24.66
CA GLY A 10 -7.60 60.30 -24.03
C GLY A 10 -7.10 59.39 -22.91
N LEU A 11 -7.60 59.66 -21.71
CA LEU A 11 -7.35 58.87 -20.49
C LEU A 11 -8.09 57.55 -20.62
N LEU A 12 -7.36 56.43 -20.86
CA LEU A 12 -7.92 55.09 -20.88
C LEU A 12 -7.98 54.56 -19.45
N VAL A 13 -9.14 54.55 -18.84
CA VAL A 13 -9.38 53.89 -17.53
C VAL A 13 -9.43 52.40 -17.78
N LEU A 14 -8.38 51.68 -17.38
CA LEU A 14 -8.30 50.23 -17.41
C LEU A 14 -9.06 49.68 -16.20
N ALA A 15 -10.28 49.18 -16.41
CA ALA A 15 -11.06 48.47 -15.40
C ALA A 15 -10.42 47.09 -15.19
N CYS A 16 -9.74 46.90 -14.05
CA CYS A 16 -9.32 45.59 -13.59
C CYS A 16 -10.55 44.78 -13.18
N LEU A 17 -11.00 43.90 -14.06
CA LEU A 17 -11.89 42.81 -13.71
C LEU A 17 -11.17 41.85 -12.77
N LEU A 18 -11.63 41.79 -11.52
CA LEU A 18 -11.22 40.82 -10.52
C LEU A 18 -11.68 39.42 -10.96
N GLY A 19 -10.89 38.75 -11.83
CA GLY A 19 -11.01 37.34 -12.10
C GLY A 19 -10.44 36.56 -10.93
N GLY A 20 -11.33 36.00 -10.10
CA GLY A 20 -10.92 35.10 -9.02
C GLY A 20 -10.19 33.88 -9.61
N CYS A 21 -8.86 33.81 -9.45
CA CYS A 21 -8.10 32.59 -9.65
C CYS A 21 -8.51 31.60 -8.57
N SER A 22 -9.45 30.69 -8.90
CA SER A 22 -9.64 29.48 -8.12
C SER A 22 -8.36 28.70 -8.16
N VAL A 23 -7.55 28.78 -7.12
CA VAL A 23 -6.41 27.89 -6.89
C VAL A 23 -6.97 26.48 -6.68
N PHE A 24 -6.95 25.70 -7.76
CA PHE A 24 -7.22 24.29 -7.73
C PHE A 24 -6.06 23.66 -6.93
N SER A 25 -6.28 23.45 -5.62
CA SER A 25 -5.35 22.66 -4.80
C SER A 25 -5.43 21.23 -5.30
N PRO A 26 -4.35 20.66 -5.84
CA PRO A 26 -4.35 19.24 -6.17
C PRO A 26 -4.58 18.46 -4.88
N SER A 27 -5.59 17.59 -4.88
CA SER A 27 -5.78 16.60 -3.81
C SER A 27 -4.47 15.88 -3.58
N PRO A 28 -4.02 15.69 -2.32
CA PRO A 28 -2.79 14.96 -2.08
C PRO A 28 -2.97 13.55 -2.66
N SER A 29 -2.14 13.24 -3.66
CA SER A 29 -1.99 11.87 -4.16
C SER A 29 -1.79 10.93 -2.99
N PRO A 30 -2.35 9.71 -3.01
CA PRO A 30 -2.06 8.71 -1.98
C PRO A 30 -0.54 8.63 -1.86
N ARG A 31 -0.03 9.03 -0.71
CA ARG A 31 1.40 9.04 -0.45
C ARG A 31 1.86 7.60 -0.54
N ALA A 32 2.61 7.27 -1.60
CA ALA A 32 3.29 5.99 -1.70
C ALA A 32 3.99 5.75 -0.36
N VAL A 33 3.74 4.57 0.25
CA VAL A 33 4.45 4.18 1.47
C VAL A 33 5.93 4.25 1.14
N PRO A 34 6.72 5.09 1.80
CA PRO A 34 8.13 5.20 1.49
C PRO A 34 8.74 3.81 1.63
N LYS A 35 9.56 3.39 0.66
CA LYS A 35 10.48 2.28 0.81
C LYS A 35 11.14 2.46 2.17
N THR A 36 10.80 1.61 3.13
CA THR A 36 11.24 1.79 4.51
C THR A 36 12.73 1.48 4.54
N GLU A 37 13.58 2.48 4.49
CA GLU A 37 15.02 2.36 4.74
C GLU A 37 15.34 1.76 6.13
N LEU A 38 14.32 1.49 6.93
CA LEU A 38 14.40 0.98 8.29
C LEU A 38 14.29 -0.54 8.39
N GLY A 39 14.12 -1.28 7.27
CA GLY A 39 14.18 -2.75 7.27
C GLY A 39 13.11 -3.43 8.11
N TYR A 40 11.87 -2.95 8.11
CA TYR A 40 10.74 -3.67 8.70
C TYR A 40 10.31 -4.81 7.79
N GLU A 41 10.06 -5.99 8.38
CA GLU A 41 9.50 -7.14 7.64
C GLU A 41 8.01 -6.94 7.33
N ILE A 42 7.28 -6.35 8.29
CA ILE A 42 5.85 -6.05 8.19
C ILE A 42 5.61 -4.62 8.66
N ALA A 43 4.78 -3.90 7.94
CA ALA A 43 4.31 -2.55 8.30
C ALA A 43 2.83 -2.39 7.95
N VAL A 44 2.23 -1.26 8.32
CA VAL A 44 0.89 -0.88 7.87
C VAL A 44 1.03 0.14 6.74
N GLY A 45 0.44 -0.18 5.59
CA GLY A 45 0.33 0.68 4.42
C GLY A 45 -1.09 1.14 4.14
N ARG A 46 -1.25 2.01 3.15
CA ARG A 46 -2.55 2.37 2.57
C ARG A 46 -2.62 1.86 1.14
N VAL A 47 -3.71 1.17 0.84
CA VAL A 47 -4.02 0.69 -0.50
C VAL A 47 -5.34 1.30 -0.94
N GLY A 48 -5.39 1.78 -2.17
CA GLY A 48 -6.60 2.40 -2.72
C GLY A 48 -7.78 1.42 -2.68
N GLY A 49 -8.95 1.89 -2.22
CA GLY A 49 -10.14 1.04 -2.10
C GLY A 49 -10.20 0.19 -0.82
N LEU A 50 -9.07 -0.33 -0.33
CA LEU A 50 -9.01 -1.22 0.84
C LEU A 50 -8.66 -0.50 2.15
N GLY A 51 -8.12 0.72 2.08
CA GLY A 51 -7.75 1.47 3.27
C GLY A 51 -6.41 1.04 3.87
N ARG A 52 -6.39 0.71 5.18
CA ARG A 52 -5.16 0.30 5.88
C ARG A 52 -5.02 -1.21 5.86
N VAL A 53 -3.90 -1.68 5.33
CA VAL A 53 -3.57 -3.12 5.24
C VAL A 53 -2.13 -3.36 5.69
N LEU A 54 -1.79 -4.60 5.96
CA LEU A 54 -0.39 -5.00 6.16
C LEU A 54 0.36 -5.00 4.83
N VAL A 55 1.61 -4.56 4.88
CA VAL A 55 2.53 -4.55 3.75
C VAL A 55 3.89 -5.09 4.18
N ASN A 56 4.65 -5.63 3.22
CA ASN A 56 6.02 -6.07 3.45
C ASN A 56 7.03 -4.90 3.37
N VAL A 57 8.32 -5.21 3.55
CA VAL A 57 9.45 -4.26 3.48
C VAL A 57 9.48 -3.45 2.18
N SER A 58 8.98 -3.99 1.08
CA SER A 58 8.88 -3.31 -0.22
C SER A 58 7.60 -2.52 -0.40
N GLY A 59 6.72 -2.44 0.63
CA GLY A 59 5.45 -1.75 0.57
C GLY A 59 4.36 -2.51 -0.22
N ARG A 60 4.60 -3.78 -0.57
CA ARG A 60 3.61 -4.63 -1.25
C ARG A 60 2.61 -5.19 -0.26
N THR A 61 1.36 -5.29 -0.67
CA THR A 61 0.26 -5.82 0.14
C THR A 61 0.52 -7.24 0.62
N LEU A 62 0.13 -7.52 1.86
CA LEU A 62 0.15 -8.86 2.43
C LEU A 62 -1.26 -9.43 2.49
N TYR A 63 -1.36 -10.71 2.14
CA TYR A 63 -2.62 -11.43 2.01
C TYR A 63 -2.67 -12.64 2.93
N LEU A 64 -3.89 -13.02 3.28
CA LEU A 64 -4.24 -14.32 3.84
C LEU A 64 -4.85 -15.21 2.76
N TYR A 65 -4.75 -16.52 2.95
CA TYR A 65 -5.37 -17.55 2.13
C TYR A 65 -6.44 -18.29 2.94
N VAL A 66 -7.69 -18.17 2.55
CA VAL A 66 -8.83 -18.69 3.31
C VAL A 66 -8.68 -20.18 3.66
N PRO A 67 -8.21 -21.09 2.76
CA PRO A 67 -8.01 -22.49 3.10
C PRO A 67 -6.94 -22.78 4.16
N ASP A 68 -6.11 -21.82 4.54
CA ASP A 68 -5.08 -22.00 5.57
C ASP A 68 -5.68 -22.17 6.98
N HIS A 69 -6.91 -21.69 7.21
CA HIS A 69 -7.63 -21.83 8.48
C HIS A 69 -6.78 -21.51 9.71
N GLN A 70 -6.28 -20.31 9.82
CA GLN A 70 -5.51 -19.84 10.99
C GLN A 70 -4.64 -20.91 11.68
N GLY A 71 -3.37 -20.97 11.33
CA GLY A 71 -2.38 -21.83 11.97
C GLY A 71 -1.84 -22.98 11.12
N ALA A 72 -2.24 -23.09 9.86
CA ALA A 72 -1.67 -24.04 8.90
C ALA A 72 -1.41 -23.37 7.56
N SER A 73 -0.24 -23.58 6.96
CA SER A 73 0.07 -23.10 5.61
C SER A 73 -0.22 -24.21 4.60
N ARG A 74 -1.22 -24.02 3.75
CA ARG A 74 -1.66 -24.99 2.72
C ARG A 74 -1.23 -24.60 1.31
N CYS A 75 -0.85 -23.34 1.09
CA CYS A 75 -0.34 -22.86 -0.18
C CYS A 75 1.09 -23.36 -0.39
N ASN A 76 1.27 -24.43 -1.18
CA ASN A 76 2.53 -25.08 -1.47
C ASN A 76 2.74 -25.26 -2.98
N GLY A 77 3.94 -25.65 -3.41
CA GLY A 77 4.23 -25.96 -4.81
C GLY A 77 3.93 -24.81 -5.77
N PHE A 78 3.00 -25.01 -6.71
CA PHE A 78 2.62 -23.98 -7.67
C PHE A 78 2.00 -22.76 -6.98
N CYS A 79 1.10 -22.98 -6.01
CA CYS A 79 0.48 -21.89 -5.24
C CYS A 79 1.54 -20.98 -4.61
N ALA A 80 2.56 -21.54 -3.96
CA ALA A 80 3.62 -20.74 -3.31
C ALA A 80 4.56 -20.03 -4.29
N ARG A 81 4.55 -20.37 -5.58
CA ARG A 81 5.24 -19.60 -6.62
C ARG A 81 4.45 -18.37 -7.05
N GLU A 82 3.14 -18.51 -7.15
CA GLU A 82 2.24 -17.40 -7.46
C GLU A 82 2.05 -16.47 -6.26
N TRP A 83 1.96 -17.05 -5.06
CA TRP A 83 1.76 -16.40 -3.78
C TRP A 83 2.95 -16.68 -2.84
N PRO A 84 4.07 -15.97 -3.03
CA PRO A 84 5.25 -16.19 -2.19
C PRO A 84 4.95 -15.98 -0.70
N PRO A 85 5.25 -16.99 0.15
CA PRO A 85 5.04 -16.86 1.58
C PRO A 85 6.03 -15.87 2.20
N MET A 86 5.58 -15.11 3.20
CA MET A 86 6.44 -14.29 4.05
C MET A 86 7.21 -15.20 5.01
N LEU A 87 8.46 -15.53 4.68
CA LEU A 87 9.27 -16.40 5.51
C LEU A 87 9.81 -15.66 6.75
N ALA A 88 9.85 -16.36 7.87
CA ALA A 88 10.53 -15.86 9.05
C ALA A 88 12.05 -15.82 8.82
N PRO A 89 12.76 -14.76 9.25
CA PRO A 89 14.20 -14.67 9.11
C PRO A 89 14.91 -15.86 9.80
N VAL A 90 15.91 -16.39 9.13
CA VAL A 90 16.76 -17.46 9.72
C VAL A 90 17.89 -16.81 10.52
N GLY A 91 18.04 -17.18 11.80
CA GLY A 91 19.13 -16.73 12.66
C GLY A 91 18.68 -15.83 13.81
N LYS A 92 19.66 -15.17 14.47
CA LYS A 92 19.44 -14.35 15.68
C LYS A 92 18.87 -12.94 15.40
N GLY A 93 18.45 -12.66 14.17
CA GLY A 93 17.80 -11.39 13.82
C GLY A 93 16.36 -11.36 14.35
N SER A 94 16.02 -10.34 15.12
CA SER A 94 14.63 -10.09 15.47
C SER A 94 13.89 -9.52 14.25
N VAL A 95 12.72 -10.07 13.97
CA VAL A 95 11.78 -9.48 12.99
C VAL A 95 11.44 -8.06 13.45
N ARG A 96 11.56 -7.11 12.57
CA ARG A 96 11.26 -5.70 12.86
C ARG A 96 9.90 -5.35 12.28
N PHE A 97 9.10 -4.69 13.10
CA PHE A 97 7.74 -4.30 12.74
C PHE A 97 7.62 -2.78 12.66
N GLY A 98 6.94 -2.31 11.63
CA GLY A 98 6.69 -0.90 11.40
C GLY A 98 5.53 -0.36 12.24
N PRO A 99 5.33 0.97 12.21
CA PRO A 99 4.24 1.62 12.94
C PRO A 99 2.87 1.05 12.56
N GLY A 100 2.01 0.85 13.56
CA GLY A 100 0.64 0.39 13.40
C GLY A 100 0.48 -1.13 13.32
N VAL A 101 1.57 -1.90 13.40
CA VAL A 101 1.54 -3.36 13.53
C VAL A 101 1.35 -3.70 15.00
N ASP A 102 0.34 -4.53 15.32
CA ASP A 102 0.20 -5.11 16.65
C ASP A 102 1.10 -6.36 16.74
N VAL A 103 2.21 -6.23 17.47
CA VAL A 103 3.19 -7.31 17.63
C VAL A 103 2.64 -8.52 18.38
N ALA A 104 1.56 -8.36 19.16
CA ALA A 104 0.91 -9.47 19.84
C ALA A 104 0.19 -10.43 18.88
N LEU A 105 -0.15 -9.95 17.68
CA LEU A 105 -0.77 -10.77 16.62
C LEU A 105 0.25 -11.48 15.75
N VAL A 106 1.55 -11.13 15.86
CA VAL A 106 2.60 -11.73 15.04
C VAL A 106 2.99 -13.09 15.61
N GLY A 107 3.15 -14.05 14.72
CA GLY A 107 3.60 -15.40 15.05
C GLY A 107 4.31 -16.06 13.87
N SER A 108 4.44 -17.37 13.95
CA SER A 108 4.97 -18.17 12.83
C SER A 108 4.33 -19.55 12.79
N VAL A 109 4.31 -20.13 11.60
CA VAL A 109 3.87 -21.52 11.38
C VAL A 109 4.95 -22.26 10.59
N ARG A 110 5.13 -23.55 10.87
CA ARG A 110 5.99 -24.41 10.10
C ARG A 110 5.26 -24.94 8.86
N ARG A 111 5.80 -24.64 7.70
CA ARG A 111 5.29 -25.11 6.41
C ARG A 111 5.63 -26.60 6.20
N ALA A 112 4.99 -27.22 5.21
CA ALA A 112 5.24 -28.62 4.84
C ALA A 112 6.69 -28.87 4.39
N ASP A 113 7.37 -27.85 3.85
CA ASP A 113 8.79 -27.88 3.47
C ASP A 113 9.76 -27.69 4.64
N GLY A 114 9.23 -27.54 5.86
CA GLY A 114 10.02 -27.35 7.08
C GLY A 114 10.44 -25.91 7.38
N VAL A 115 10.20 -24.96 6.46
CA VAL A 115 10.53 -23.55 6.64
C VAL A 115 9.49 -22.86 7.53
N LEU A 116 9.91 -21.85 8.31
CA LEU A 116 8.99 -21.03 9.11
C LEU A 116 8.46 -19.87 8.26
N GLN A 117 7.14 -19.71 8.29
CA GLN A 117 6.43 -18.61 7.65
C GLN A 117 5.84 -17.69 8.72
N LEU A 118 5.94 -16.38 8.53
CA LEU A 118 5.30 -15.38 9.41
C LEU A 118 3.78 -15.52 9.34
N THR A 119 3.15 -15.32 10.50
CA THR A 119 1.69 -15.24 10.61
C THR A 119 1.29 -13.92 11.26
N TYR A 120 0.06 -13.49 11.01
CA TYR A 120 -0.56 -12.38 11.71
C TYR A 120 -1.99 -12.76 12.10
N ASN A 121 -2.35 -12.60 13.36
CA ASN A 121 -3.59 -13.16 13.94
C ASN A 121 -3.80 -14.62 13.53
N ARG A 122 -2.71 -15.42 13.56
CA ARG A 122 -2.62 -16.83 13.17
C ARG A 122 -2.79 -17.11 11.66
N TRP A 123 -3.08 -16.10 10.82
CA TRP A 123 -3.11 -16.24 9.37
C TRP A 123 -1.69 -16.25 8.81
N PRO A 124 -1.26 -17.31 8.08
CA PRO A 124 -0.02 -17.27 7.30
C PRO A 124 -0.05 -16.13 6.30
N LEU A 125 1.06 -15.40 6.18
CA LEU A 125 1.15 -14.21 5.34
C LEU A 125 1.80 -14.53 3.99
N TYR A 126 1.23 -13.95 2.93
CA TYR A 126 1.72 -14.09 1.56
C TYR A 126 1.80 -12.73 0.88
N ALA A 127 2.64 -12.65 -0.17
CA ALA A 127 2.60 -11.57 -1.14
C ALA A 127 2.00 -12.09 -2.45
N TRP A 128 1.48 -11.19 -3.27
CA TRP A 128 1.08 -11.51 -4.63
C TRP A 128 2.19 -11.13 -5.61
N ARG A 129 2.59 -12.05 -6.50
CA ARG A 129 3.72 -11.82 -7.40
C ARG A 129 3.47 -10.73 -8.43
N LEU A 130 2.18 -10.46 -8.76
CA LEU A 130 1.80 -9.44 -9.73
C LEU A 130 1.59 -8.06 -9.11
N ASP A 131 1.62 -7.90 -7.79
CA ASP A 131 1.71 -6.59 -7.17
C ASP A 131 3.11 -6.03 -7.44
N ALA A 132 3.25 -5.22 -8.48
CA ALA A 132 4.54 -4.72 -8.95
C ALA A 132 5.06 -3.54 -8.12
N SER A 133 4.13 -2.75 -7.54
CA SER A 133 4.42 -1.49 -6.86
C SER A 133 3.77 -1.40 -5.48
N PRO A 134 4.32 -0.57 -4.57
CA PRO A 134 3.66 -0.23 -3.32
C PRO A 134 2.27 0.35 -3.55
N GLY A 135 1.30 -0.08 -2.72
CA GLY A 135 -0.08 0.39 -2.80
C GLY A 135 -0.96 -0.36 -3.80
N GLU A 136 -0.42 -1.36 -4.49
CA GLU A 136 -1.22 -2.30 -5.29
C GLU A 136 -1.79 -3.42 -4.41
N ALA A 137 -2.98 -3.91 -4.79
CA ALA A 137 -3.62 -5.09 -4.25
C ALA A 137 -4.39 -5.80 -5.36
N THR A 138 -3.66 -6.20 -6.42
CA THR A 138 -4.26 -6.85 -7.60
C THR A 138 -4.66 -8.30 -7.33
N GLY A 139 -4.24 -8.85 -6.20
CA GLY A 139 -4.63 -10.17 -5.70
C GLY A 139 -5.87 -10.19 -4.81
N GLU A 140 -6.48 -9.02 -4.58
CA GLU A 140 -7.69 -8.94 -3.73
C GLU A 140 -8.86 -9.68 -4.37
N GLY A 141 -9.47 -10.61 -3.62
CA GLY A 141 -10.58 -11.43 -4.11
C GLY A 141 -10.20 -12.47 -5.16
N ASP A 142 -8.89 -12.68 -5.42
CA ASP A 142 -8.42 -13.64 -6.42
C ASP A 142 -8.82 -15.09 -6.08
N ASP A 143 -8.79 -15.96 -7.12
CA ASP A 143 -9.16 -17.37 -7.04
C ASP A 143 -10.56 -17.56 -6.43
N MET A 144 -11.54 -16.82 -6.97
CA MET A 144 -12.96 -16.87 -6.54
C MET A 144 -13.18 -16.50 -5.06
N GLY A 145 -12.38 -15.58 -4.54
CA GLY A 145 -12.50 -15.09 -3.16
C GLY A 145 -11.76 -15.96 -2.14
N LEU A 146 -10.64 -16.55 -2.50
CA LEU A 146 -9.80 -17.30 -1.58
C LEU A 146 -8.64 -16.46 -1.02
N TRP A 147 -8.35 -15.30 -1.60
CA TRP A 147 -7.25 -14.43 -1.21
C TRP A 147 -7.77 -13.04 -0.81
N TYR A 148 -7.36 -12.56 0.35
CA TYR A 148 -7.76 -11.24 0.83
C TYR A 148 -6.59 -10.52 1.49
N ALA A 149 -6.49 -9.21 1.26
CA ALA A 149 -5.59 -8.36 2.02
C ALA A 149 -5.94 -8.44 3.51
N ILE A 150 -4.92 -8.33 4.36
CA ILE A 150 -5.10 -8.43 5.81
C ILE A 150 -5.01 -7.05 6.46
N SER A 151 -5.99 -6.74 7.30
CA SER A 151 -6.06 -5.47 8.04
C SER A 151 -5.07 -5.44 9.21
N PRO A 152 -4.80 -4.28 9.83
CA PRO A 152 -4.02 -4.17 11.05
C PRO A 152 -4.63 -4.88 12.27
N SER A 153 -5.93 -5.20 12.27
CA SER A 153 -6.59 -6.03 13.28
C SER A 153 -6.42 -7.53 13.02
N GLY A 154 -5.88 -7.92 11.86
CA GLY A 154 -5.66 -9.32 11.50
C GLY A 154 -6.86 -9.99 10.86
N ASP A 155 -7.80 -9.21 10.33
CA ASP A 155 -8.98 -9.67 9.62
C ASP A 155 -8.82 -9.49 8.11
N ALA A 156 -9.55 -10.29 7.32
CA ALA A 156 -9.66 -10.06 5.89
C ALA A 156 -10.31 -8.69 5.61
N VAL A 157 -9.82 -8.00 4.60
CA VAL A 157 -10.47 -6.80 4.05
C VAL A 157 -11.29 -7.21 2.83
N TYR A 158 -12.46 -6.64 2.64
CA TYR A 158 -13.39 -6.93 1.54
C TYR A 158 -13.73 -5.66 0.76
#